data_16ad1373f020d9f65792dbb49a5472ea
#
_entry.id   16ad1373f020d9f65792dbb49a5472ea
#
_cell.length_a   1.000
_cell.length_b   1.000
_cell.length_c   1.000
_cell.angle_alpha   90.00
_cell.angle_beta   90.00
_cell.angle_gamma   90.00
#
_symmetry.space_group_name_H-M   'P 1'
#
loop_
_entity.id
_entity.type
_entity.pdbx_description
1 polymer ?
#
loop_
_entity_poly.entity_id
_entity_poly.type
_entity_poly.pdbx_seq_one_letter_code
_entity_poly.pdbx_strand_id
1 'polypeptide(L)'
;MHELGLMTGVMDAAVEAAREAGATRLLGVRVSIGEATEAVEDALVFAFEALAEADPFTQGAKLGLTMIRPRSVCLECGHEFEHDLYNRFCPVCDSFATELLAGRELQIDSIEVDLPEG
;
A
#
# COMPACT_ATOMS: atom_id res chain seq x y z
N MET A 1 -0.43 15.49 -0.22
CA MET A 1 0.55 15.26 -1.25
C MET A 1 1.71 14.39 -0.86
N HIS A 2 1.40 13.27 -0.33
CA HIS A 2 2.44 12.35 0.10
C HIS A 2 2.54 11.12 -0.80
N GLU A 3 1.68 11.00 -1.83
CA GLU A 3 1.66 9.83 -2.71
C GLU A 3 2.98 9.61 -3.44
N LEU A 4 3.59 10.69 -3.94
CA LEU A 4 4.89 10.57 -4.60
C LEU A 4 5.97 10.07 -3.62
N GLY A 5 5.98 10.60 -2.41
CA GLY A 5 6.91 10.16 -1.38
C GLY A 5 6.71 8.70 -0.99
N LEU A 6 5.44 8.27 -0.85
CA LEU A 6 5.11 6.88 -0.56
C LEU A 6 5.60 5.96 -1.67
N MET A 7 5.33 6.32 -2.93
CA MET A 7 5.72 5.49 -4.06
C MET A 7 7.23 5.52 -4.31
N THR A 8 7.91 6.61 -3.97
CA THR A 8 9.38 6.65 -4.02
C THR A 8 9.96 5.62 -3.06
N GLY A 9 9.45 5.56 -1.83
CA GLY A 9 9.89 4.56 -0.85
C GLY A 9 9.59 3.13 -1.30
N VAL A 10 8.41 2.90 -1.85
CA VAL A 10 8.02 1.59 -2.39
C VAL A 10 8.94 1.18 -3.53
N MET A 11 9.18 2.10 -4.48
CA MET A 11 10.03 1.81 -5.62
C MET A 11 11.46 1.50 -5.18
N ASP A 12 12.01 2.29 -4.26
CA ASP A 12 13.37 2.07 -3.76
C ASP A 12 13.50 0.70 -3.11
N ALA A 13 12.54 0.33 -2.27
CA ALA A 13 12.54 -0.97 -1.59
C ALA A 13 12.39 -2.13 -2.58
N ALA A 14 11.50 -1.97 -3.57
CA ALA A 14 11.26 -3.00 -4.58
C ALA A 14 12.49 -3.20 -5.46
N VAL A 15 13.14 -2.13 -5.88
CA VAL A 15 14.35 -2.19 -6.68
C VAL A 15 15.47 -2.87 -5.91
N GLU A 16 15.64 -2.50 -4.63
CA GLU A 16 16.65 -3.14 -3.79
C GLU A 16 16.42 -4.63 -3.68
N ALA A 17 15.18 -5.05 -3.42
CA ALA A 17 14.83 -6.47 -3.33
C ALA A 17 15.06 -7.20 -4.66
N ALA A 18 14.71 -6.57 -5.77
CA ALA A 18 14.91 -7.15 -7.11
C ALA A 18 16.39 -7.35 -7.41
N ARG A 19 17.21 -6.36 -7.08
CA ARG A 19 18.67 -6.46 -7.30
C ARG A 19 19.31 -7.52 -6.41
N GLU A 20 18.86 -7.63 -5.16
CA GLU A 20 19.34 -8.68 -4.26
C GLU A 20 18.97 -10.08 -4.76
N ALA A 21 17.86 -10.20 -5.46
CA ALA A 21 17.45 -11.47 -6.08
C ALA A 21 18.20 -11.76 -7.38
N GLY A 22 19.05 -10.85 -7.82
CA GLY A 22 19.80 -11.01 -9.06
C GLY A 22 18.98 -10.72 -10.33
N ALA A 23 17.90 -9.98 -10.19
CA ALA A 23 17.01 -9.68 -11.31
C ALA A 23 17.65 -8.74 -12.32
N THR A 24 17.27 -8.88 -13.59
CA THR A 24 17.67 -7.98 -14.65
C THR A 24 16.70 -6.83 -14.82
N ARG A 25 15.45 -7.02 -14.36
CA ARG A 25 14.39 -6.00 -14.42
C ARG A 25 13.36 -6.23 -13.34
N LEU A 26 12.76 -5.13 -12.88
CA LEU A 26 11.57 -5.16 -12.05
C LEU A 26 10.35 -5.02 -12.97
N LEU A 27 9.44 -5.98 -12.92
CA LEU A 27 8.28 -6.05 -13.80
C LEU A 27 7.00 -5.60 -13.13
N GLY A 28 6.90 -5.76 -11.82
CA GLY A 28 5.71 -5.37 -11.10
C GLY A 28 5.90 -5.40 -9.60
N VAL A 29 5.03 -4.68 -8.91
CA VAL A 29 5.02 -4.60 -7.44
C VAL A 29 3.57 -4.67 -6.98
N ARG A 30 3.28 -5.54 -6.02
CA ARG A 30 1.98 -5.58 -5.36
C ARG A 30 2.10 -4.96 -3.98
N VAL A 31 1.23 -4.02 -3.69
CA VAL A 31 1.30 -3.21 -2.47
C VAL A 31 -0.08 -3.17 -1.81
N SER A 32 -0.11 -3.28 -0.49
CA SER A 32 -1.31 -3.07 0.31
C SER A 32 -1.16 -1.74 1.04
N ILE A 33 -2.13 -0.87 0.90
CA ILE A 33 -2.13 0.45 1.53
C ILE A 33 -3.46 0.66 2.25
N GLY A 34 -3.38 1.06 3.52
CA GLY A 34 -4.57 1.34 4.31
C GLY A 34 -5.21 2.67 3.93
N GLU A 35 -6.54 2.70 3.88
CA GLU A 35 -7.28 3.93 3.55
C GLU A 35 -7.06 5.03 4.59
N ALA A 36 -6.71 4.66 5.83
CA ALA A 36 -6.44 5.65 6.88
C ALA A 36 -5.15 6.46 6.65
N THR A 37 -4.32 6.06 5.67
CA THR A 37 -3.18 6.88 5.24
C THR A 37 -3.63 8.09 4.44
N GLU A 38 -4.88 8.11 4.01
CA GLU A 38 -5.49 9.14 3.17
C GLU A 38 -4.85 9.28 1.79
N ALA A 39 -4.04 8.31 1.38
CA ALA A 39 -3.45 8.29 0.05
C ALA A 39 -4.53 8.00 -0.99
N VAL A 40 -4.49 8.75 -2.08
CA VAL A 40 -5.47 8.62 -3.17
C VAL A 40 -4.98 7.58 -4.16
N GLU A 41 -5.81 6.59 -4.43
CA GLU A 41 -5.43 5.44 -5.27
C GLU A 41 -4.91 5.86 -6.65
N ASP A 42 -5.64 6.71 -7.36
CA ASP A 42 -5.22 7.15 -8.69
C ASP A 42 -3.89 7.90 -8.66
N ALA A 43 -3.66 8.69 -7.61
CA ALA A 43 -2.41 9.43 -7.45
C ALA A 43 -1.25 8.48 -7.15
N LEU A 44 -1.49 7.41 -6.41
CA LEU A 44 -0.48 6.39 -6.13
C LEU A 44 -0.06 5.69 -7.42
N VAL A 45 -1.02 5.27 -8.23
CA VAL A 45 -0.74 4.59 -9.50
C VAL A 45 0.03 5.51 -10.44
N PHE A 46 -0.42 6.76 -10.55
CA PHE A 46 0.25 7.74 -11.40
C PHE A 46 1.70 7.99 -10.96
N ALA A 47 1.90 8.17 -9.66
CA ALA A 47 3.24 8.40 -9.12
C ALA A 47 4.17 7.21 -9.38
N PHE A 48 3.66 5.99 -9.16
CA PHE A 48 4.44 4.78 -9.41
C PHE A 48 4.84 4.67 -10.88
N GLU A 49 3.90 4.88 -11.78
CA GLU A 49 4.18 4.78 -13.22
C GLU A 49 5.18 5.83 -13.68
N ALA A 50 5.09 7.04 -13.16
CA ALA A 50 6.05 8.10 -13.48
C ALA A 50 7.47 7.72 -12.99
N LEU A 51 7.57 7.19 -11.78
CA LEU A 51 8.86 6.74 -11.25
C LEU A 51 9.43 5.57 -12.05
N ALA A 52 8.56 4.65 -12.47
CA ALA A 52 8.98 3.48 -13.23
C ALA A 52 9.61 3.87 -14.57
N GLU A 53 9.08 4.90 -15.22
CA GLU A 53 9.58 5.32 -16.54
C GLU A 53 10.95 6.00 -16.47
N ALA A 54 11.39 6.41 -15.29
CA ALA A 54 12.65 7.15 -15.13
C ALA A 54 13.90 6.28 -15.23
N ASP A 55 13.78 4.96 -15.20
CA ASP A 55 14.92 4.04 -15.16
C ASP A 55 14.64 2.81 -16.02
N PRO A 56 15.59 2.41 -16.88
CA PRO A 56 15.42 1.20 -17.71
C PRO A 56 15.14 -0.08 -16.88
N PHE A 57 15.65 -0.15 -15.67
CA PHE A 57 15.45 -1.32 -14.80
C PHE A 57 13.98 -1.50 -14.42
N THR A 58 13.24 -0.40 -14.30
CA THR A 58 11.85 -0.39 -13.85
C THR A 58 10.86 0.00 -14.94
N GLN A 59 11.35 0.40 -16.13
CA GLN A 59 10.47 0.88 -17.19
C GLN A 59 9.44 -0.16 -17.57
N GLY A 60 8.17 0.24 -17.57
CA GLY A 60 7.06 -0.66 -17.87
C GLY A 60 6.56 -1.45 -16.68
N ALA A 61 7.17 -1.30 -15.50
CA ALA A 61 6.70 -1.99 -14.30
C ALA A 61 5.28 -1.57 -13.93
N LYS A 62 4.49 -2.51 -13.43
CA LYS A 62 3.09 -2.31 -13.08
C LYS A 62 2.89 -2.34 -11.57
N LEU A 63 2.00 -1.51 -11.09
CA LEU A 63 1.59 -1.49 -9.68
C LEU A 63 0.27 -2.23 -9.53
N GLY A 64 0.26 -3.27 -8.69
CA GLY A 64 -0.97 -3.89 -8.23
C GLY A 64 -1.27 -3.36 -6.84
N LEU A 65 -2.39 -2.67 -6.66
CA LEU A 65 -2.70 -1.97 -5.44
C LEU A 65 -3.94 -2.55 -4.78
N THR A 66 -3.82 -2.89 -3.49
CA THR A 66 -4.94 -3.30 -2.65
C THR A 66 -5.15 -2.24 -1.58
N MET A 67 -6.32 -1.61 -1.58
CA MET A 67 -6.67 -0.65 -0.55
C MET A 67 -7.33 -1.39 0.61
N ILE A 68 -6.81 -1.18 1.82
CA ILE A 68 -7.31 -1.84 3.02
C ILE A 68 -8.21 -0.89 3.78
N ARG A 69 -9.46 -1.32 3.97
CA ARG A 69 -10.46 -0.52 4.63
C ARG A 69 -10.21 -0.43 6.13
N PRO A 70 -10.47 0.72 6.78
CA PRO A 70 -10.32 0.84 8.22
C PRO A 70 -11.21 -0.16 8.97
N ARG A 71 -10.64 -0.78 10.00
CA ARG A 71 -11.35 -1.68 10.91
C ARG A 71 -10.93 -1.32 12.33
N SER A 72 -11.90 -1.20 13.21
CA SER A 72 -11.67 -0.81 14.60
C SER A 72 -12.36 -1.76 15.56
N VAL A 73 -11.93 -1.70 16.82
CA VAL A 73 -12.58 -2.43 17.92
C VAL A 73 -13.10 -1.41 18.92
N CYS A 74 -14.31 -1.62 19.41
CA CYS A 74 -14.86 -0.79 20.46
C CYS A 74 -14.23 -1.19 21.80
N LEU A 75 -13.65 -0.22 22.50
CA LEU A 75 -13.01 -0.47 23.79
C LEU A 75 -14.02 -0.68 24.92
N GLU A 76 -15.29 -0.31 24.68
CA GLU A 76 -16.33 -0.47 25.69
C GLU A 76 -17.09 -1.78 25.58
N CYS A 77 -17.48 -2.19 24.35
CA CYS A 77 -18.26 -3.41 24.17
C CYS A 77 -17.51 -4.52 23.45
N GLY A 78 -16.31 -4.26 22.91
CA GLY A 78 -15.48 -5.25 22.25
C GLY A 78 -15.87 -5.61 20.83
N HIS A 79 -16.87 -4.93 20.25
CA HIS A 79 -17.30 -5.21 18.89
C HIS A 79 -16.27 -4.72 17.87
N GLU A 80 -15.93 -5.56 16.89
CA GLU A 80 -15.05 -5.17 15.79
C GLU A 80 -15.91 -4.85 14.57
N PHE A 81 -15.52 -3.81 13.84
CA PHE A 81 -16.31 -3.34 12.71
C PHE A 81 -15.45 -2.63 11.68
N GLU A 82 -15.84 -2.72 10.42
CA GLU A 82 -15.25 -1.92 9.34
C GLU A 82 -15.99 -0.59 9.26
N HIS A 83 -15.28 0.45 8.86
CA HIS A 83 -15.86 1.79 8.75
C HIS A 83 -15.07 2.62 7.72
N ASP A 84 -15.58 3.79 7.37
CA ASP A 84 -14.85 4.73 6.55
C ASP A 84 -14.01 5.67 7.44
N LEU A 85 -13.35 6.65 6.84
CA LEU A 85 -12.47 7.56 7.58
C LEU A 85 -13.21 8.51 8.50
N TYR A 86 -14.51 8.68 8.30
CA TYR A 86 -15.30 9.71 8.96
C TYR A 86 -16.26 9.16 10.02
N ASN A 87 -16.51 7.87 10.02
CA ASN A 87 -17.53 7.24 10.86
C ASN A 87 -16.93 6.15 11.74
N ARG A 88 -16.36 6.56 12.86
CA ARG A 88 -15.64 5.68 13.79
C ARG A 88 -16.43 5.25 15.00
N PHE A 89 -17.72 5.56 15.03
CA PHE A 89 -18.57 5.19 16.15
C PHE A 89 -18.89 3.71 16.10
N CYS A 90 -18.90 3.06 17.27
CA CYS A 90 -19.32 1.68 17.37
C CYS A 90 -20.79 1.54 16.94
N PRO A 91 -21.08 0.67 15.96
CA PRO A 91 -22.47 0.51 15.50
C PRO A 91 -23.36 -0.22 16.50
N VAL A 92 -22.79 -0.83 17.55
CA VAL A 92 -23.54 -1.54 18.57
C VAL A 92 -23.88 -0.66 19.76
N CYS A 93 -22.89 0.09 20.30
CA CYS A 93 -23.10 0.89 21.51
C CYS A 93 -22.90 2.38 21.30
N ASP A 94 -22.60 2.80 20.07
CA ASP A 94 -22.45 4.21 19.69
C ASP A 94 -21.31 4.94 20.42
N SER A 95 -20.37 4.21 20.97
CA SER A 95 -19.22 4.79 21.66
C SER A 95 -18.17 5.33 20.69
N PHE A 96 -17.49 6.38 21.08
CA PHE A 96 -16.31 6.91 20.41
C PHE A 96 -15.04 6.18 20.80
N ALA A 97 -15.04 5.42 21.89
CA ALA A 97 -13.85 4.81 22.43
C ALA A 97 -13.48 3.58 21.59
N THR A 98 -12.90 3.84 20.44
CA THR A 98 -12.52 2.79 19.47
C THR A 98 -11.03 2.84 19.18
N GLU A 99 -10.47 1.68 18.86
CA GLU A 99 -9.07 1.55 18.51
C GLU A 99 -8.95 0.98 17.10
N LEU A 100 -8.13 1.62 16.26
CA LEU A 100 -7.94 1.21 14.88
C LEU A 100 -7.08 -0.07 14.83
N LEU A 101 -7.61 -1.12 14.23
CA LEU A 101 -6.92 -2.41 14.07
C LEU A 101 -6.29 -2.55 12.69
N ALA A 102 -6.88 -1.95 11.67
CA ALA A 102 -6.42 -2.03 10.29
C ALA A 102 -6.77 -0.73 9.56
N GLY A 103 -6.03 -0.44 8.49
CA GLY A 103 -6.28 0.74 7.66
C GLY A 103 -5.09 1.68 7.55
N ARG A 104 -3.97 1.38 8.23
CA ARG A 104 -2.74 2.18 8.15
C ARG A 104 -1.60 1.45 7.45
N GLU A 105 -1.88 0.34 6.83
CA GLU A 105 -0.86 -0.48 6.20
C GLU A 105 -0.15 0.27 5.08
N LEU A 106 1.13 -0.01 4.93
CA LEU A 106 1.91 0.35 3.76
C LEU A 106 2.95 -0.76 3.62
N GLN A 107 2.65 -1.75 2.79
CA GLN A 107 3.54 -2.89 2.67
C GLN A 107 3.61 -3.40 1.23
N ILE A 108 4.79 -3.87 0.87
CA ILE A 108 5.00 -4.57 -0.39
C ILE A 108 4.65 -6.03 -0.14
N ASP A 109 3.62 -6.52 -0.82
CA ASP A 109 3.19 -7.91 -0.68
C ASP A 109 4.06 -8.85 -1.51
N SER A 110 4.42 -8.42 -2.72
CA SER A 110 5.26 -9.21 -3.61
C SER A 110 5.83 -8.33 -4.71
N ILE A 111 6.89 -8.82 -5.34
CA ILE A 111 7.43 -8.20 -6.54
C ILE A 111 7.50 -9.25 -7.64
N GLU A 112 7.41 -8.78 -8.88
CA GLU A 112 7.59 -9.63 -10.05
C GLU A 112 8.84 -9.14 -10.77
N VAL A 113 9.73 -10.05 -11.08
CA VAL A 113 11.04 -9.71 -11.65
C VAL A 113 11.36 -10.61 -12.82
N ASP A 114 12.29 -10.14 -13.64
CA ASP A 114 12.87 -10.90 -14.74
C ASP A 114 14.26 -11.36 -14.28
N LEU A 115 14.45 -12.67 -14.21
CA LEU A 115 15.72 -13.24 -13.77
C LEU A 115 16.55 -13.65 -14.99
N PRO A 116 17.89 -13.59 -14.89
CA PRO A 116 18.73 -14.04 -16.01
C PRO A 116 18.57 -15.54 -16.20
N GLU A 117 18.64 -15.96 -17.46
CA GLU A 117 18.65 -17.37 -17.80
C GLU A 117 20.02 -17.97 -17.45
N GLY A 118 19.98 -19.15 -16.96
CA GLY A 118 21.24 -19.83 -16.66
C GLY A 118 21.13 -20.78 -15.57
#